data_a436ae127c61eed33be84f07d55de6c9
#
_entry.id   a436ae127c61eed33be84f07d55de6c9
#
_cell.length_a   1.000
_cell.length_b   1.000
_cell.length_c   1.000
_cell.angle_alpha   90.00
_cell.angle_beta   90.00
_cell.angle_gamma   90.00
#
_symmetry.space_group_name_H-M   'P 1'
#
loop_
_entity.id
_entity.type
_entity.pdbx_description
1 polymer ?
#
loop_
_entity_poly.entity_id
_entity_poly.type
_entity_poly.pdbx_seq_one_letter_code
_entity_poly.pdbx_strand_id
1 'polypeptide(L)'
;MDNLTVMVIRFVLYADLMVLAGMVAFSLYALGAEERPSGILPLIRPAVVLSLVGLMLSGLGMLALAASMTGSSLWALDGEVLREIIGESAIGTAWIVRMVAMAIAVLAAIALDRRPSAARFALLTSSSIAIAALVWTGHAGATEGWSGTIHRLSDIIHMLAAAVWIGGIAAFSWMLFRPIRQQGSEQLSVAHRALEQFSQVGTL
;
A
#
# COMPACT_ATOMS: atom_id res chain seq x y z
N MET A 1 2.46 22.53 -13.60
CA MET A 1 2.22 21.09 -13.88
C MET A 1 0.72 20.85 -13.94
N ASP A 2 0.23 20.03 -14.88
CA ASP A 2 -1.21 19.80 -15.01
C ASP A 2 -1.73 19.04 -13.78
N ASN A 3 -2.86 19.50 -13.23
CA ASN A 3 -3.54 18.84 -12.11
C ASN A 3 -3.75 17.34 -12.37
N LEU A 4 -3.92 16.96 -13.64
CA LEU A 4 -4.11 15.57 -14.05
C LEU A 4 -2.90 14.68 -13.70
N THR A 5 -1.67 15.16 -13.92
CA THR A 5 -0.45 14.38 -13.59
C THR A 5 -0.35 14.10 -12.09
N VAL A 6 -0.63 15.09 -11.24
CA VAL A 6 -0.64 14.91 -9.79
C VAL A 6 -1.72 13.91 -9.36
N MET A 7 -2.92 14.00 -9.96
CA MET A 7 -4.03 13.08 -9.68
C MET A 7 -3.68 11.65 -10.08
N VAL A 8 -3.08 11.44 -11.25
CA VAL A 8 -2.67 10.10 -11.73
C VAL A 8 -1.61 9.50 -10.81
N ILE A 9 -0.56 10.25 -10.46
CA ILE A 9 0.48 9.76 -9.54
C ILE A 9 -0.14 9.36 -8.20
N ARG A 10 -1.03 10.19 -7.64
CA ARG A 10 -1.74 9.87 -6.39
C ARG A 10 -2.58 8.60 -6.53
N PHE A 11 -3.40 8.51 -7.57
CA PHE A 11 -4.25 7.34 -7.80
C PHE A 11 -3.44 6.04 -7.87
N VAL A 12 -2.35 6.05 -8.66
CA VAL A 12 -1.50 4.87 -8.80
C VAL A 12 -0.80 4.54 -7.48
N LEU A 13 -0.34 5.54 -6.71
CA LEU A 13 0.26 5.33 -5.39
C LEU A 13 -0.74 4.71 -4.40
N TYR A 14 -1.99 5.21 -4.36
CA TYR A 14 -3.04 4.63 -3.50
C TYR A 14 -3.34 3.19 -3.89
N ALA A 15 -3.53 2.91 -5.18
CA ALA A 15 -3.78 1.57 -5.67
C ALA A 15 -2.64 0.61 -5.34
N ASP A 16 -1.40 1.03 -5.56
CA ASP A 16 -0.19 0.24 -5.27
C ASP A 16 -0.10 -0.15 -3.79
N LEU A 17 -0.22 0.84 -2.89
CA LEU A 17 -0.13 0.59 -1.45
C LEU A 17 -1.30 -0.27 -0.94
N MET A 18 -2.51 -0.06 -1.45
CA MET A 18 -3.68 -0.86 -1.08
C MET A 18 -3.55 -2.31 -1.56
N VAL A 19 -3.07 -2.52 -2.78
CA VAL A 19 -2.80 -3.88 -3.29
C VAL A 19 -1.72 -4.56 -2.46
N LEU A 20 -0.61 -3.87 -2.16
CA LEU A 20 0.46 -4.41 -1.33
C LEU A 20 -0.04 -4.84 0.05
N ALA A 21 -0.64 -3.92 0.80
CA ALA A 21 -1.12 -4.18 2.16
C ALA A 21 -2.20 -5.28 2.17
N GLY A 22 -3.15 -5.21 1.24
CA GLY A 22 -4.25 -6.15 1.19
C GLY A 22 -3.85 -7.56 0.72
N MET A 23 -2.90 -7.70 -0.21
CA MET A 23 -2.34 -9.02 -0.57
C MET A 23 -1.62 -9.66 0.61
N VAL A 24 -0.87 -8.87 1.39
CA VAL A 24 -0.20 -9.36 2.60
C VAL A 24 -1.24 -9.76 3.65
N ALA A 25 -2.24 -8.92 3.91
CA ALA A 25 -3.34 -9.23 4.81
C ALA A 25 -4.07 -10.51 4.38
N PHE A 26 -4.44 -10.64 3.10
CA PHE A 26 -5.05 -11.84 2.53
C PHE A 26 -4.23 -13.09 2.81
N SER A 27 -2.91 -13.04 2.64
CA SER A 27 -2.02 -14.15 2.93
C SER A 27 -2.04 -14.58 4.40
N LEU A 28 -2.43 -13.70 5.32
CA LEU A 28 -2.47 -13.95 6.75
C LEU A 28 -3.83 -14.49 7.22
N TYR A 29 -4.94 -13.95 6.71
CA TYR A 29 -6.27 -14.37 7.15
C TYR A 29 -6.90 -15.47 6.29
N ALA A 30 -6.62 -15.50 4.97
CA ALA A 30 -7.26 -16.42 4.04
C ALA A 30 -6.46 -17.72 3.80
N LEU A 31 -5.16 -17.74 4.07
CA LEU A 31 -4.30 -18.90 3.87
C LEU A 31 -3.82 -19.47 5.19
N GLY A 32 -3.97 -20.78 5.37
CA GLY A 32 -3.41 -21.54 6.50
C GLY A 32 -1.87 -21.44 6.55
N ALA A 33 -1.29 -21.66 7.72
CA ALA A 33 0.17 -21.56 7.90
C ALA A 33 0.93 -22.52 6.97
N GLU A 34 0.38 -23.68 6.70
CA GLU A 34 0.97 -24.71 5.81
C GLU A 34 0.78 -24.38 4.33
N GLU A 35 -0.25 -23.60 3.99
CA GLU A 35 -0.55 -23.20 2.61
C GLU A 35 0.26 -22.02 2.13
N ARG A 36 0.74 -21.17 3.04
CA ARG A 36 1.55 -19.96 2.73
C ARG A 36 2.84 -20.25 1.96
N PRO A 37 3.58 -21.35 2.26
CA PRO A 37 4.78 -21.71 1.49
C PRO A 37 4.48 -22.46 0.19
N SER A 38 3.26 -22.99 -0.01
CA SER A 38 2.90 -23.84 -1.16
C SER A 38 2.99 -23.15 -2.54
N GLY A 39 3.28 -21.86 -2.58
CA GLY A 39 3.35 -21.09 -3.81
C GLY A 39 1.99 -20.79 -4.46
N ILE A 40 0.88 -21.06 -3.77
CA ILE A 40 -0.49 -20.74 -4.23
C ILE A 40 -0.62 -19.23 -4.45
N LEU A 41 -0.12 -18.40 -3.52
CA LEU A 41 0.04 -16.97 -3.68
C LEU A 41 1.54 -16.62 -3.62
N PRO A 42 2.21 -16.41 -4.77
CA PRO A 42 3.65 -16.07 -4.80
C PRO A 42 3.83 -14.62 -4.36
N LEU A 43 3.88 -14.39 -3.05
CA LEU A 43 3.89 -13.05 -2.45
C LEU A 43 5.21 -12.31 -2.64
N ILE A 44 6.36 -13.02 -2.76
CA ILE A 44 7.70 -12.39 -2.72
C ILE A 44 7.88 -11.37 -3.86
N ARG A 45 7.68 -11.82 -5.11
CA ARG A 45 7.88 -10.94 -6.27
C ARG A 45 6.93 -9.75 -6.31
N PRO A 46 5.60 -9.93 -6.15
CA PRO A 46 4.67 -8.81 -6.06
C PRO A 46 5.02 -7.86 -4.91
N ALA A 47 5.36 -8.37 -3.72
CA ALA A 47 5.70 -7.52 -2.58
C ALA A 47 6.94 -6.66 -2.84
N VAL A 48 8.00 -7.23 -3.43
CA VAL A 48 9.21 -6.46 -3.80
C VAL A 48 8.87 -5.40 -4.85
N VAL A 49 8.17 -5.78 -5.92
CA VAL A 49 7.83 -4.84 -7.01
C VAL A 49 6.95 -3.70 -6.49
N LEU A 50 5.86 -4.02 -5.79
CA LEU A 50 4.94 -3.00 -5.25
C LEU A 50 5.64 -2.11 -4.22
N SER A 51 6.48 -2.67 -3.34
CA SER A 51 7.23 -1.85 -2.37
C SER A 51 8.19 -0.87 -3.05
N LEU A 52 8.88 -1.28 -4.12
CA LEU A 52 9.76 -0.41 -4.90
C LEU A 52 8.98 0.64 -5.71
N VAL A 53 7.88 0.23 -6.33
CA VAL A 53 7.00 1.13 -7.07
C VAL A 53 6.39 2.18 -6.14
N GLY A 54 5.88 1.76 -4.97
CA GLY A 54 5.33 2.66 -3.96
C GLY A 54 6.37 3.66 -3.43
N LEU A 55 7.61 3.22 -3.23
CA LEU A 55 8.73 4.10 -2.83
C LEU A 55 9.01 5.15 -3.92
N MET A 56 9.09 4.73 -5.17
CA MET A 56 9.31 5.62 -6.32
C MET A 56 8.15 6.60 -6.52
N LEU A 57 6.91 6.11 -6.48
CA LEU A 57 5.72 6.95 -6.62
C LEU A 57 5.57 7.95 -5.47
N SER A 58 5.96 7.57 -4.23
CA SER A 58 6.02 8.49 -3.09
C SER A 58 7.00 9.63 -3.33
N GLY A 59 8.19 9.34 -3.87
CA GLY A 59 9.16 10.37 -4.24
C GLY A 59 8.64 11.29 -5.34
N LEU A 60 8.15 10.71 -6.44
CA LEU A 60 7.56 11.46 -7.55
C LEU A 60 6.36 12.30 -7.11
N GLY A 61 5.52 11.77 -6.21
CA GLY A 61 4.36 12.47 -5.67
C GLY A 61 4.74 13.72 -4.87
N MET A 62 5.83 13.69 -4.11
CA MET A 62 6.34 14.87 -3.40
C MET A 62 6.88 15.91 -4.38
N LEU A 63 7.66 15.51 -5.38
CA LEU A 63 8.16 16.42 -6.40
C LEU A 63 7.01 17.06 -7.20
N ALA A 64 6.01 16.25 -7.55
CA ALA A 64 4.83 16.73 -8.25
C ALA A 64 4.01 17.72 -7.42
N LEU A 65 3.88 17.47 -6.11
CA LEU A 65 3.22 18.39 -5.17
C LEU A 65 3.97 19.72 -5.08
N ALA A 66 5.29 19.69 -4.86
CA ALA A 66 6.12 20.89 -4.78
C ALA A 66 6.05 21.71 -6.08
N ALA A 67 6.13 21.05 -7.25
CA ALA A 67 6.00 21.71 -8.55
C ALA A 67 4.62 22.35 -8.74
N SER A 68 3.55 21.71 -8.26
CA SER A 68 2.19 22.27 -8.34
C SER A 68 1.99 23.50 -7.44
N MET A 69 2.65 23.54 -6.28
CA MET A 69 2.59 24.67 -5.35
C MET A 69 3.35 25.90 -5.85
N THR A 70 4.46 25.69 -6.54
CA THR A 70 5.30 26.77 -7.09
C THR A 70 4.93 27.18 -8.51
N GLY A 71 4.04 26.45 -9.17
CA GLY A 71 3.74 26.66 -10.59
C GLY A 71 4.90 26.31 -11.53
N SER A 72 5.95 25.65 -11.02
CA SER A 72 7.15 25.26 -11.76
C SER A 72 7.01 23.90 -12.46
N SER A 73 7.98 23.59 -13.33
CA SER A 73 8.11 22.21 -13.85
C SER A 73 8.90 21.34 -12.88
N LEU A 74 8.76 20.01 -13.01
CA LEU A 74 9.53 19.05 -12.18
C LEU A 74 11.04 19.23 -12.28
N TRP A 75 11.52 19.76 -13.40
CA TRP A 75 12.95 19.96 -13.69
C TRP A 75 13.47 21.32 -13.21
N ALA A 76 12.57 22.24 -12.83
CA ALA A 76 12.90 23.60 -12.39
C ALA A 76 12.45 23.84 -10.93
N LEU A 77 12.41 22.77 -10.12
CA LEU A 77 12.09 22.85 -8.70
C LEU A 77 13.22 23.49 -7.93
N ASP A 78 12.88 24.50 -7.12
CA ASP A 78 13.79 25.08 -6.15
C ASP A 78 13.99 24.12 -4.97
N GLY A 79 15.25 23.77 -4.69
CA GLY A 79 15.61 22.89 -3.59
C GLY A 79 15.32 23.50 -2.21
N GLU A 80 15.25 24.82 -2.08
CA GLU A 80 14.88 25.48 -0.82
C GLU A 80 13.40 25.27 -0.51
N VAL A 81 12.52 25.43 -1.51
CA VAL A 81 11.08 25.16 -1.35
C VAL A 81 10.83 23.69 -0.98
N LEU A 82 11.53 22.76 -1.63
CA LEU A 82 11.40 21.36 -1.30
C LEU A 82 11.84 21.06 0.14
N ARG A 83 12.93 21.68 0.60
CA ARG A 83 13.42 21.53 1.97
C ARG A 83 12.44 22.10 2.99
N GLU A 84 11.85 23.26 2.71
CA GLU A 84 10.83 23.90 3.55
C GLU A 84 9.58 22.98 3.66
N ILE A 85 9.06 22.48 2.53
CA ILE A 85 7.90 21.58 2.54
C ILE A 85 8.22 20.32 3.37
N ILE A 86 9.37 19.71 3.18
CA ILE A 86 9.74 18.47 3.88
C ILE A 86 10.00 18.73 5.36
N GLY A 87 10.69 19.80 5.71
CA GLY A 87 11.14 20.06 7.09
C GLY A 87 10.11 20.73 7.97
N GLU A 88 9.24 21.56 7.42
CA GLU A 88 8.39 22.48 8.21
C GLU A 88 6.89 22.18 8.09
N SER A 89 6.49 21.21 7.26
CA SER A 89 5.07 20.89 7.07
C SER A 89 4.66 19.52 7.61
N ALA A 90 3.39 19.39 8.01
CA ALA A 90 2.79 18.11 8.37
C ALA A 90 2.79 17.13 7.18
N ILE A 91 2.69 17.63 5.95
CA ILE A 91 2.77 16.86 4.71
C ILE A 91 4.18 16.28 4.55
N GLY A 92 5.22 17.07 4.81
CA GLY A 92 6.61 16.63 4.76
C GLY A 92 6.91 15.55 5.80
N THR A 93 6.46 15.75 7.04
CA THR A 93 6.58 14.73 8.10
C THR A 93 5.90 13.43 7.70
N ALA A 94 4.66 13.48 7.20
CA ALA A 94 3.94 12.30 6.74
C ALA A 94 4.63 11.61 5.55
N TRP A 95 5.23 12.40 4.66
CA TRP A 95 6.01 11.88 3.55
C TRP A 95 7.27 11.14 4.02
N ILE A 96 8.02 11.69 4.99
CA ILE A 96 9.18 11.02 5.58
C ILE A 96 8.77 9.69 6.22
N VAL A 97 7.69 9.68 7.01
CA VAL A 97 7.15 8.47 7.63
C VAL A 97 6.83 7.43 6.56
N ARG A 98 6.18 7.83 5.47
CA ARG A 98 5.85 6.94 4.36
C ARG A 98 7.09 6.40 3.65
N MET A 99 8.10 7.23 3.39
CA MET A 99 9.37 6.80 2.78
C MET A 99 10.09 5.76 3.63
N VAL A 100 10.19 6.00 4.94
CA VAL A 100 10.78 5.04 5.90
C VAL A 100 9.96 3.74 5.94
N ALA A 101 8.64 3.84 6.02
CA ALA A 101 7.75 2.68 6.01
C ALA A 101 7.92 1.85 4.73
N MET A 102 7.99 2.49 3.56
CA MET A 102 8.20 1.80 2.29
C MET A 102 9.60 1.19 2.17
N ALA A 103 10.63 1.84 2.71
CA ALA A 103 11.98 1.24 2.78
C ALA A 103 11.98 -0.03 3.66
N ILE A 104 11.28 0.01 4.80
CA ILE A 104 11.08 -1.18 5.64
C ILE A 104 10.30 -2.26 4.88
N ALA A 105 9.27 -1.89 4.11
CA ALA A 105 8.50 -2.82 3.29
C ALA A 105 9.38 -3.53 2.25
N VAL A 106 10.28 -2.81 1.57
CA VAL A 106 11.27 -3.40 0.63
C VAL A 106 12.15 -4.43 1.34
N LEU A 107 12.72 -4.08 2.50
CA LEU A 107 13.57 -4.98 3.27
C LEU A 107 12.80 -6.21 3.76
N ALA A 108 11.57 -6.01 4.22
CA ALA A 108 10.69 -7.09 4.66
C ALA A 108 10.30 -8.00 3.48
N ALA A 109 10.02 -7.44 2.29
CA ALA A 109 9.71 -8.21 1.10
C ALA A 109 10.88 -9.12 0.67
N ILE A 110 12.10 -8.61 0.74
CA ILE A 110 13.32 -9.39 0.47
C ILE A 110 13.53 -10.48 1.53
N ALA A 111 13.15 -10.22 2.78
CA ALA A 111 13.32 -11.15 3.89
C ALA A 111 12.23 -12.25 3.94
N LEU A 112 11.18 -12.20 3.10
CA LEU A 112 10.05 -13.14 3.10
C LEU A 112 10.48 -14.60 2.96
N ASP A 113 11.53 -14.87 2.20
CA ASP A 113 12.05 -16.23 2.00
C ASP A 113 12.73 -16.79 3.26
N ARG A 114 13.45 -15.92 3.99
CA ARG A 114 14.25 -16.33 5.15
C ARG A 114 13.47 -16.31 6.46
N ARG A 115 12.55 -15.37 6.62
CA ARG A 115 11.78 -15.13 7.86
C ARG A 115 10.31 -14.85 7.55
N PRO A 116 9.56 -15.82 7.02
CA PRO A 116 8.25 -15.58 6.40
C PRO A 116 7.22 -14.93 7.34
N SER A 117 7.15 -15.34 8.59
CA SER A 117 6.17 -14.78 9.54
C SER A 117 6.51 -13.35 9.94
N ALA A 118 7.74 -13.11 10.40
CA ALA A 118 8.18 -11.76 10.79
C ALA A 118 8.14 -10.78 9.61
N ALA A 119 8.53 -11.22 8.41
CA ALA A 119 8.52 -10.40 7.22
C ALA A 119 7.09 -10.03 6.78
N ARG A 120 6.11 -10.95 6.86
CA ARG A 120 4.70 -10.63 6.59
C ARG A 120 4.14 -9.59 7.56
N PHE A 121 4.43 -9.74 8.87
CA PHE A 121 4.00 -8.74 9.85
C PHE A 121 4.67 -7.39 9.61
N ALA A 122 5.96 -7.35 9.32
CA ALA A 122 6.68 -6.12 8.99
C ALA A 122 6.12 -5.46 7.73
N LEU A 123 5.83 -6.23 6.66
CA LEU A 123 5.19 -5.76 5.44
C LEU A 123 3.80 -5.19 5.71
N LEU A 124 2.95 -5.92 6.44
CA LEU A 124 1.60 -5.45 6.75
C LEU A 124 1.65 -4.15 7.54
N THR A 125 2.46 -4.10 8.61
CA THR A 125 2.57 -2.92 9.45
C THR A 125 3.13 -1.72 8.68
N SER A 126 4.21 -1.92 7.93
CA SER A 126 4.85 -0.83 7.19
C SER A 126 3.97 -0.31 6.04
N SER A 127 3.30 -1.19 5.28
CA SER A 127 2.37 -0.76 4.23
C SER A 127 1.13 -0.08 4.80
N SER A 128 0.62 -0.52 5.96
CA SER A 128 -0.48 0.14 6.67
C SER A 128 -0.09 1.54 7.16
N ILE A 129 1.13 1.72 7.69
CA ILE A 129 1.67 3.04 8.05
C ILE A 129 1.80 3.92 6.82
N ALA A 130 2.28 3.38 5.70
CA ALA A 130 2.40 4.12 4.46
C ALA A 130 1.03 4.59 3.93
N ILE A 131 -0.01 3.76 4.02
CA ILE A 131 -1.40 4.14 3.69
C ILE A 131 -1.90 5.24 4.65
N ALA A 132 -1.73 5.06 5.96
CA ALA A 132 -2.15 6.04 6.95
C ALA A 132 -1.52 7.42 6.70
N ALA A 133 -0.24 7.46 6.32
CA ALA A 133 0.47 8.70 6.01
C ALA A 133 -0.10 9.48 4.80
N LEU A 134 -0.90 8.84 3.93
CA LEU A 134 -1.54 9.52 2.80
C LEU A 134 -2.60 10.53 3.20
N VAL A 135 -3.22 10.36 4.36
CA VAL A 135 -4.29 11.24 4.87
C VAL A 135 -3.87 12.69 4.96
N TRP A 136 -2.60 12.95 5.30
CA TRP A 136 -2.05 14.31 5.41
C TRP A 136 -1.91 15.05 4.07
N THR A 137 -1.98 14.34 2.96
CA THR A 137 -1.96 14.94 1.61
C THR A 137 -3.36 15.17 1.05
N GLY A 138 -4.42 14.81 1.79
CA GLY A 138 -5.82 14.95 1.42
C GLY A 138 -6.55 16.06 2.19
N HIS A 139 -7.86 16.16 1.98
CA HIS A 139 -8.74 17.15 2.63
C HIS A 139 -8.77 17.01 4.16
N ALA A 140 -8.67 15.78 4.68
CA ALA A 140 -8.63 15.52 6.11
C ALA A 140 -7.38 16.10 6.79
N GLY A 141 -6.27 16.24 6.05
CA GLY A 141 -5.05 16.89 6.52
C GLY A 141 -5.20 18.38 6.76
N ALA A 142 -6.10 19.04 6.04
CA ALA A 142 -6.37 20.47 6.14
C ALA A 142 -7.35 20.86 7.26
N THR A 143 -8.04 19.89 7.88
CA THR A 143 -9.01 20.15 8.94
C THR A 143 -8.31 20.19 10.29
N GLU A 144 -8.51 21.28 11.04
CA GLU A 144 -7.88 21.50 12.35
C GLU A 144 -8.75 21.03 13.53
N GLY A 145 -8.12 20.92 14.70
CA GLY A 145 -8.78 20.60 15.96
C GLY A 145 -9.27 19.15 16.08
N TRP A 146 -10.18 18.93 17.02
CA TRP A 146 -10.72 17.60 17.33
C TRP A 146 -11.48 16.97 16.16
N SER A 147 -12.27 17.78 15.44
CA SER A 147 -12.98 17.34 14.24
C SER A 147 -12.02 16.82 13.16
N GLY A 148 -10.89 17.52 12.96
CA GLY A 148 -9.86 17.08 12.02
C GLY A 148 -9.21 15.75 12.44
N THR A 149 -9.04 15.52 13.75
CA THR A 149 -8.50 14.26 14.25
C THR A 149 -9.45 13.09 13.98
N ILE A 150 -10.75 13.28 14.24
CA ILE A 150 -11.78 12.25 13.94
C ILE A 150 -11.81 11.97 12.44
N HIS A 151 -11.78 13.00 11.60
CA HIS A 151 -11.80 12.87 10.15
C HIS A 151 -10.60 12.05 9.66
N ARG A 152 -9.38 12.38 10.13
CA ARG A 152 -8.15 11.63 9.79
C ARG A 152 -8.23 10.15 10.21
N LEU A 153 -8.71 9.88 11.43
CA LEU A 153 -8.88 8.49 11.89
C LEU A 153 -9.89 7.72 11.05
N SER A 154 -11.02 8.35 10.72
CA SER A 154 -12.04 7.75 9.85
C SER A 154 -11.49 7.41 8.47
N ASP A 155 -10.74 8.34 7.86
CA ASP A 155 -10.11 8.13 6.56
C ASP A 155 -9.06 7.01 6.59
N ILE A 156 -8.25 6.95 7.65
CA ILE A 156 -7.27 5.86 7.84
C ILE A 156 -7.98 4.51 7.90
N ILE A 157 -9.01 4.39 8.74
CA ILE A 157 -9.77 3.15 8.89
C ILE A 157 -10.42 2.76 7.55
N HIS A 158 -11.02 3.73 6.86
CA HIS A 158 -11.65 3.50 5.56
C HIS A 158 -10.62 3.01 4.50
N MET A 159 -9.46 3.66 4.43
CA MET A 159 -8.42 3.26 3.49
C MET A 159 -7.83 1.88 3.80
N LEU A 160 -7.67 1.53 5.08
CA LEU A 160 -7.20 0.21 5.48
C LEU A 160 -8.24 -0.87 5.17
N ALA A 161 -9.52 -0.60 5.40
CA ALA A 161 -10.60 -1.50 5.01
C ALA A 161 -10.64 -1.67 3.47
N ALA A 162 -10.54 -0.58 2.71
CA ALA A 162 -10.47 -0.63 1.26
C ALA A 162 -9.24 -1.42 0.77
N ALA A 163 -8.09 -1.30 1.45
CA ALA A 163 -6.90 -2.07 1.13
C ALA A 163 -7.11 -3.59 1.29
N VAL A 164 -7.78 -4.01 2.38
CA VAL A 164 -8.12 -5.43 2.60
C VAL A 164 -9.00 -5.95 1.45
N TRP A 165 -9.98 -5.16 1.01
CA TRP A 165 -10.86 -5.53 -0.10
C TRP A 165 -10.14 -5.59 -1.45
N ILE A 166 -9.46 -4.51 -1.83
CA ILE A 166 -8.79 -4.37 -3.13
C ILE A 166 -7.68 -5.42 -3.26
N GLY A 167 -6.85 -5.56 -2.22
CA GLY A 167 -5.78 -6.54 -2.21
C GLY A 167 -6.28 -7.98 -2.13
N GLY A 168 -7.39 -8.22 -1.43
CA GLY A 168 -8.06 -9.52 -1.42
C GLY A 168 -8.56 -9.92 -2.80
N ILE A 169 -9.22 -8.99 -3.53
CA ILE A 169 -9.65 -9.21 -4.92
C ILE A 169 -8.44 -9.47 -5.82
N ALA A 170 -7.36 -8.70 -5.68
CA ALA A 170 -6.14 -8.90 -6.47
C ALA A 170 -5.51 -10.27 -6.20
N ALA A 171 -5.38 -10.67 -4.93
CA ALA A 171 -4.84 -11.97 -4.54
C ALA A 171 -5.70 -13.12 -5.04
N PHE A 172 -7.02 -13.01 -4.88
CA PHE A 172 -7.97 -14.01 -5.34
C PHE A 172 -7.98 -14.12 -6.86
N SER A 173 -7.99 -13.01 -7.58
CA SER A 173 -7.87 -12.98 -9.04
C SER A 173 -6.58 -13.66 -9.50
N TRP A 174 -5.46 -13.39 -8.83
CA TRP A 174 -4.20 -14.07 -9.11
C TRP A 174 -4.30 -15.59 -8.96
N MET A 175 -4.99 -16.08 -7.91
CA MET A 175 -5.18 -17.52 -7.69
C MET A 175 -6.06 -18.15 -8.78
N LEU A 176 -7.11 -17.45 -9.24
CA LEU A 176 -8.05 -17.95 -10.24
C LEU A 176 -7.48 -17.97 -11.67
N PHE A 177 -6.73 -16.94 -12.05
CA PHE A 177 -6.22 -16.82 -13.42
C PHE A 177 -4.92 -17.59 -13.69
N ARG A 178 -4.52 -18.45 -12.76
CA ARG A 178 -3.41 -19.38 -13.03
C ARG A 178 -3.76 -20.41 -14.08
N PRO A 179 -2.80 -20.83 -14.94
CA PRO A 179 -3.03 -21.86 -15.93
C PRO A 179 -3.56 -23.15 -15.30
N ILE A 180 -4.65 -23.70 -15.82
CA ILE A 180 -5.36 -24.91 -15.33
C ILE A 180 -4.42 -26.12 -15.16
N ARG A 181 -3.35 -26.20 -15.95
CA ARG A 181 -2.33 -27.28 -15.85
C ARG A 181 -1.60 -27.33 -14.50
N GLN A 182 -1.71 -26.30 -13.67
CA GLN A 182 -1.08 -26.21 -12.35
C GLN A 182 -2.10 -26.32 -11.21
N GLN A 183 -3.40 -26.43 -11.52
CA GLN A 183 -4.47 -26.49 -10.52
C GLN A 183 -4.82 -27.96 -10.23
N GLY A 184 -4.18 -28.54 -9.21
CA GLY A 184 -4.64 -29.81 -8.64
C GLY A 184 -5.93 -29.62 -7.81
N SER A 185 -6.64 -30.74 -7.51
CA SER A 185 -7.84 -30.71 -6.66
C SER A 185 -7.62 -30.02 -5.30
N GLU A 186 -6.43 -30.13 -4.76
CA GLU A 186 -6.01 -29.50 -3.50
C GLU A 186 -5.99 -27.96 -3.60
N GLN A 187 -5.52 -27.41 -4.73
CA GLN A 187 -5.50 -25.95 -4.94
C GLN A 187 -6.91 -25.37 -5.08
N LEU A 188 -7.85 -26.10 -5.68
CA LEU A 188 -9.24 -25.68 -5.78
C LEU A 188 -9.90 -25.63 -4.38
N SER A 189 -9.60 -26.59 -3.51
CA SER A 189 -10.12 -26.60 -2.14
C SER A 189 -9.57 -25.45 -1.30
N VAL A 190 -8.30 -25.08 -1.49
CA VAL A 190 -7.69 -23.91 -0.84
C VAL A 190 -8.31 -22.61 -1.36
N ALA A 191 -8.51 -22.49 -2.67
CA ALA A 191 -9.15 -21.32 -3.27
C ALA A 191 -10.60 -21.13 -2.78
N HIS A 192 -11.35 -22.24 -2.61
CA HIS A 192 -12.70 -22.20 -2.07
C HIS A 192 -12.73 -21.71 -0.62
N ARG A 193 -11.88 -22.27 0.25
CA ARG A 193 -11.76 -21.80 1.64
C ARG A 193 -11.31 -20.34 1.73
N ALA A 194 -10.35 -19.94 0.89
CA ALA A 194 -9.90 -18.56 0.85
C ALA A 194 -11.02 -17.61 0.44
N LEU A 195 -11.92 -18.01 -0.46
CA LEU A 195 -13.09 -17.26 -0.85
C LEU A 195 -14.10 -17.13 0.31
N GLU A 196 -14.35 -18.23 1.05
CA GLU A 196 -15.21 -18.20 2.23
C GLU A 196 -14.68 -17.23 3.28
N GLN A 197 -13.38 -17.28 3.59
CA GLN A 197 -12.73 -16.37 4.52
C GLN A 197 -12.80 -14.91 4.05
N PHE A 198 -12.58 -14.67 2.77
CA PHE A 198 -12.70 -13.34 2.17
C PHE A 198 -14.13 -12.80 2.26
N SER A 199 -15.14 -13.64 1.98
CA SER A 199 -16.55 -13.27 2.09
C SER A 199 -16.94 -12.90 3.52
N GLN A 200 -16.44 -13.62 4.52
CA GLN A 200 -16.69 -13.32 5.94
C GLN A 200 -16.11 -11.98 6.37
N VAL A 201 -14.88 -11.67 5.94
CA VAL A 201 -14.25 -10.35 6.21
C VAL A 201 -14.96 -9.23 5.48
N GLY A 202 -15.52 -9.51 4.31
CA GLY A 202 -16.22 -8.53 3.50
C GLY A 202 -17.64 -8.18 3.94
N THR A 203 -18.23 -8.94 4.87
CA THR A 203 -19.60 -8.73 5.39
C THR A 203 -19.61 -8.11 6.78
N LEU A 204 -18.47 -7.80 7.36
CA LEU A 204 -18.30 -7.04 8.61
C LEU A 204 -18.24 -5.54 8.34
#